data_2fc64fdb1e471416ec9a9da1b4e2f726
#
_entry.id   2fc64fdb1e471416ec9a9da1b4e2f726
#
_cell.length_a   1.000
_cell.length_b   1.000
_cell.length_c   1.000
_cell.angle_alpha   90.00
_cell.angle_beta   90.00
_cell.angle_gamma   90.00
#
_symmetry.space_group_name_H-M   'P 1'
#
loop_
_entity.id
_entity.type
_entity.pdbx_description
1 polymer ?
#
loop_
_entity_poly.entity_id
_entity_poly.type
_entity_poly.pdbx_seq_one_letter_code
_entity_poly.pdbx_strand_id
1 'polypeptide(L)'
;TFYAVSNAARLPPAQAMRPKPPPVYQVTLVQRLGLQRHVSQPTRMVLRHIERQPLKSLLTTLGIAMACGIIMVSGFQKGAIDYMVEVQYGMSQREDLMAIYTDPTSARSLYSLRSLQGVEHAEGFRTVAAKLQFAHRSYRTAVHGVEPEGSLMRLLDTELQPIRLPPEGVVLTDYLAEILHIQPGDMLTIEVLEGNRPMVQVPVAGTARQYLGVNGYMQREALNRLLKEGDALTGALLSVDAHHQREVYAELKDMPRIAGVVEQASAIQAFYDTLAETILFFAFISTLLGATIVAARAGEMIHEWIVALDRGIKVGDLSNALHVYPTYSIAGMQ
;
A
#
# COMPACT_ATOMS: atom_id res chain seq x y z
N THR A 1 25.20 20.13 -24.39
CA THR A 1 26.07 21.33 -24.67
C THR A 1 27.31 20.94 -25.44
N PHE A 2 28.07 19.91 -25.05
CA PHE A 2 29.34 19.55 -25.72
C PHE A 2 29.18 19.18 -27.21
N TYR A 3 28.10 18.46 -27.56
CA TYR A 3 27.80 18.09 -28.94
C TYR A 3 27.44 19.31 -29.82
N ALA A 4 26.70 20.27 -29.27
CA ALA A 4 26.34 21.49 -29.98
C ALA A 4 27.57 22.41 -30.26
N VAL A 5 28.47 22.54 -29.26
CA VAL A 5 29.69 23.30 -29.39
C VAL A 5 30.66 22.65 -30.38
N SER A 6 30.84 21.31 -30.31
CA SER A 6 31.68 20.57 -31.26
C SER A 6 31.16 20.64 -32.69
N ASN A 7 29.83 20.65 -32.87
CA ASN A 7 29.24 20.78 -34.21
C ASN A 7 29.33 22.19 -34.76
N ALA A 8 29.23 23.21 -33.90
CA ALA A 8 29.45 24.61 -34.28
C ALA A 8 30.91 24.90 -34.64
N ALA A 9 31.88 24.30 -33.92
CA ALA A 9 33.31 24.47 -34.17
C ALA A 9 33.79 23.82 -35.49
N ARG A 10 33.04 22.86 -36.04
CA ARG A 10 33.34 22.17 -37.31
C ARG A 10 32.76 22.87 -38.54
N LEU A 11 31.95 23.91 -38.36
CA LEU A 11 31.36 24.63 -39.50
C LEU A 11 32.39 25.64 -40.06
N PRO A 12 32.62 25.65 -41.40
CA PRO A 12 33.44 26.68 -42.02
C PRO A 12 32.86 28.07 -41.75
N PRO A 13 33.68 29.10 -41.43
CA PRO A 13 33.21 30.45 -41.09
C PRO A 13 32.24 31.04 -42.13
N ALA A 14 32.46 30.77 -43.41
CA ALA A 14 31.64 31.23 -44.52
C ALA A 14 30.21 30.59 -44.51
N GLN A 15 30.04 29.39 -43.92
CA GLN A 15 28.71 28.78 -43.78
C GLN A 15 27.99 29.24 -42.50
N ALA A 16 28.72 29.57 -41.46
CA ALA A 16 28.14 30.10 -40.21
C ALA A 16 27.51 31.49 -40.39
N MET A 17 28.01 32.28 -41.34
CA MET A 17 27.53 33.64 -41.67
C MET A 17 26.38 33.67 -42.69
N ARG A 18 26.04 32.55 -43.32
CA ARG A 18 24.88 32.51 -44.25
C ARG A 18 23.55 32.43 -43.44
N PRO A 19 22.54 33.26 -43.79
CA PRO A 19 21.20 33.07 -43.23
C PRO A 19 20.71 31.65 -43.51
N LYS A 20 20.08 31.04 -42.51
CA LYS A 20 19.54 29.68 -42.63
C LYS A 20 18.62 29.59 -43.85
N PRO A 21 18.81 28.59 -44.73
CA PRO A 21 17.92 28.42 -45.87
C PRO A 21 16.44 28.35 -45.41
N PRO A 22 15.51 28.89 -46.17
CA PRO A 22 14.11 28.85 -45.78
C PRO A 22 13.67 27.42 -45.56
N PRO A 23 12.86 27.14 -44.51
CA PRO A 23 12.46 25.77 -44.17
C PRO A 23 11.62 25.19 -45.31
N VAL A 24 12.02 24.02 -45.80
CA VAL A 24 11.22 23.26 -46.81
C VAL A 24 9.88 22.89 -46.20
N TYR A 25 8.82 23.40 -46.75
CA TYR A 25 7.46 23.13 -46.33
C TYR A 25 7.01 21.78 -46.90
N GLN A 26 7.11 20.71 -46.09
CA GLN A 26 6.47 19.43 -46.42
C GLN A 26 4.97 19.48 -46.06
N VAL A 27 4.16 18.81 -46.89
CA VAL A 27 2.72 18.72 -46.70
C VAL A 27 2.46 17.82 -45.45
N THR A 28 1.81 18.38 -44.44
CA THR A 28 1.50 17.69 -43.20
C THR A 28 0.43 16.59 -43.39
N LEU A 29 0.46 15.54 -42.57
CA LEU A 29 -0.55 14.46 -42.60
C LEU A 29 -1.98 15.01 -42.47
N VAL A 30 -2.18 16.07 -41.67
CA VAL A 30 -3.47 16.74 -41.51
C VAL A 30 -3.94 17.40 -42.83
N GLN A 31 -2.98 17.87 -43.64
CA GLN A 31 -3.26 18.40 -44.98
C GLN A 31 -3.62 17.29 -45.98
N ARG A 32 -2.95 16.14 -45.87
CA ARG A 32 -3.24 14.94 -46.68
C ARG A 32 -4.62 14.37 -46.39
N LEU A 33 -5.08 14.42 -45.12
CA LEU A 33 -6.39 13.90 -44.67
C LEU A 33 -7.54 14.86 -44.85
N GLY A 34 -7.33 16.07 -45.44
CA GLY A 34 -8.40 17.03 -45.69
C GLY A 34 -9.05 17.67 -44.46
N LEU A 35 -8.52 17.41 -43.25
CA LEU A 35 -9.08 17.93 -41.98
C LEU A 35 -8.84 19.43 -41.73
N GLN A 36 -8.31 20.15 -42.71
CA GLN A 36 -7.97 21.59 -42.58
C GLN A 36 -9.17 22.48 -42.25
N ARG A 37 -10.39 22.08 -42.63
CA ARG A 37 -11.59 22.89 -42.43
C ARG A 37 -12.10 22.93 -41.00
N HIS A 38 -11.72 21.97 -40.17
CA HIS A 38 -12.21 21.77 -38.81
C HIS A 38 -11.20 22.14 -37.71
N VAL A 39 -9.99 22.52 -38.09
CA VAL A 39 -8.90 22.78 -37.13
C VAL A 39 -8.52 24.25 -37.14
N SER A 40 -8.48 24.90 -35.97
CA SER A 40 -8.08 26.28 -35.79
C SER A 40 -6.63 26.55 -36.25
N GLN A 41 -6.30 27.80 -36.60
CA GLN A 41 -4.94 28.19 -37.02
C GLN A 41 -3.85 27.82 -35.96
N PRO A 42 -4.05 28.08 -34.66
CA PRO A 42 -3.07 27.73 -33.65
C PRO A 42 -2.82 26.22 -33.60
N THR A 43 -3.89 25.40 -33.66
CA THR A 43 -3.78 23.94 -33.63
C THR A 43 -3.01 23.39 -34.84
N ARG A 44 -3.18 24.02 -36.02
CA ARG A 44 -2.35 23.64 -37.20
C ARG A 44 -0.88 23.92 -37.03
N MET A 45 -0.54 25.03 -36.35
CA MET A 45 0.86 25.33 -36.06
C MET A 45 1.48 24.30 -35.10
N VAL A 46 0.73 23.89 -34.05
CA VAL A 46 1.16 22.88 -33.09
C VAL A 46 1.36 21.52 -33.79
N LEU A 47 0.37 21.07 -34.59
CA LEU A 47 0.47 19.81 -35.32
C LEU A 47 1.63 19.79 -36.30
N ARG A 48 1.87 20.90 -37.01
CA ARG A 48 3.03 21.04 -37.90
C ARG A 48 4.36 20.99 -37.16
N HIS A 49 4.40 21.52 -35.93
CA HIS A 49 5.61 21.45 -35.10
C HIS A 49 5.90 20.02 -34.63
N ILE A 50 4.87 19.30 -34.23
CA ILE A 50 4.92 17.88 -33.85
C ILE A 50 5.46 17.02 -34.99
N GLU A 51 4.90 17.21 -36.21
CA GLU A 51 5.33 16.44 -37.38
C GLU A 51 6.75 16.75 -37.85
N ARG A 52 7.25 17.95 -37.59
CA ARG A 52 8.63 18.35 -37.93
C ARG A 52 9.71 17.74 -37.05
N GLN A 53 9.36 17.40 -35.81
CA GLN A 53 10.31 16.84 -34.84
C GLN A 53 9.69 15.63 -34.10
N PRO A 54 9.37 14.55 -34.84
CA PRO A 54 8.59 13.43 -34.29
C PRO A 54 9.29 12.76 -33.09
N LEU A 55 10.62 12.62 -33.14
CA LEU A 55 11.36 11.99 -32.05
C LEU A 55 11.31 12.84 -30.75
N LYS A 56 11.44 14.18 -30.87
CA LYS A 56 11.32 15.04 -29.70
C LYS A 56 9.92 15.05 -29.15
N SER A 57 8.90 15.12 -30.01
CA SER A 57 7.51 15.06 -29.61
C SER A 57 7.18 13.73 -28.92
N LEU A 58 7.67 12.60 -29.45
CA LEU A 58 7.49 11.29 -28.85
C LEU A 58 8.12 11.22 -27.46
N LEU A 59 9.38 11.67 -27.31
CA LEU A 59 10.08 11.69 -26.02
C LEU A 59 9.38 12.59 -25.00
N THR A 60 8.88 13.75 -25.42
CA THR A 60 8.13 14.65 -24.54
C THR A 60 6.80 14.02 -24.10
N THR A 61 6.06 13.43 -25.05
CA THR A 61 4.80 12.73 -24.74
C THR A 61 5.04 11.57 -23.79
N LEU A 62 6.10 10.79 -24.00
CA LEU A 62 6.48 9.68 -23.10
C LEU A 62 6.85 10.20 -21.71
N GLY A 63 7.59 11.31 -21.61
CA GLY A 63 7.93 11.94 -20.33
C GLY A 63 6.68 12.40 -19.56
N ILE A 64 5.73 13.05 -20.23
CA ILE A 64 4.47 13.47 -19.61
C ILE A 64 3.64 12.25 -19.19
N ALA A 65 3.54 11.24 -20.05
CA ALA A 65 2.80 10.02 -19.75
C ALA A 65 3.37 9.30 -18.53
N MET A 66 4.70 9.21 -18.43
CA MET A 66 5.37 8.64 -17.25
C MET A 66 5.10 9.46 -15.98
N ALA A 67 5.19 10.78 -16.05
CA ALA A 67 4.90 11.66 -14.91
C ALA A 67 3.44 11.49 -14.43
N CYS A 68 2.49 11.51 -15.35
CA CYS A 68 1.08 11.24 -15.03
C CYS A 68 0.88 9.84 -14.44
N GLY A 69 1.55 8.82 -14.98
CA GLY A 69 1.51 7.45 -14.47
C GLY A 69 1.99 7.34 -13.04
N ILE A 70 3.10 8.00 -12.69
CA ILE A 70 3.66 7.99 -11.33
C ILE A 70 2.69 8.66 -10.34
N ILE A 71 2.09 9.80 -10.72
CA ILE A 71 1.10 10.50 -9.88
C ILE A 71 -0.13 9.60 -9.65
N MET A 72 -0.59 8.93 -10.70
CA MET A 72 -1.73 8.01 -10.62
C MET A 72 -1.45 6.82 -9.70
N VAL A 73 -0.26 6.22 -9.81
CA VAL A 73 0.18 5.12 -8.92
C VAL A 73 0.23 5.57 -7.46
N SER A 74 0.78 6.75 -7.19
CA SER A 74 0.86 7.31 -5.82
C SER A 74 -0.52 7.54 -5.22
N GLY A 75 -1.47 8.07 -5.99
CA GLY A 75 -2.85 8.27 -5.56
C GLY A 75 -3.60 6.95 -5.30
N PHE A 76 -3.42 5.97 -6.19
CA PHE A 76 -4.00 4.64 -6.04
C PHE A 76 -3.46 3.91 -4.78
N GLN A 77 -2.16 4.03 -4.51
CA GLN A 77 -1.53 3.39 -3.37
C GLN A 77 -2.15 3.83 -2.04
N LYS A 78 -2.41 5.13 -1.86
CA LYS A 78 -3.07 5.64 -0.65
C LYS A 78 -4.46 5.02 -0.49
N GLY A 79 -5.29 5.06 -1.53
CA GLY A 79 -6.64 4.48 -1.49
C GLY A 79 -6.64 2.97 -1.21
N ALA A 80 -5.66 2.23 -1.76
CA ALA A 80 -5.51 0.81 -1.52
C ALA A 80 -5.13 0.49 -0.05
N ILE A 81 -4.26 1.33 0.54
CA ILE A 81 -3.87 1.20 1.95
C ILE A 81 -5.04 1.50 2.87
N ASP A 82 -5.76 2.61 2.63
CA ASP A 82 -6.93 2.97 3.44
C ASP A 82 -7.99 1.87 3.39
N TYR A 83 -8.26 1.31 2.22
CA TYR A 83 -9.16 0.18 2.05
C TYR A 83 -8.68 -1.07 2.80
N MET A 84 -7.39 -1.39 2.71
CA MET A 84 -6.80 -2.54 3.41
C MET A 84 -6.91 -2.39 4.92
N VAL A 85 -6.66 -1.20 5.47
CA VAL A 85 -6.81 -0.89 6.90
C VAL A 85 -8.27 -1.00 7.32
N GLU A 86 -9.20 -0.45 6.54
CA GLU A 86 -10.63 -0.54 6.83
C GLU A 86 -11.12 -1.99 6.88
N VAL A 87 -10.75 -2.82 5.91
CA VAL A 87 -11.13 -4.22 5.91
C VAL A 87 -10.48 -5.00 7.05
N GLN A 88 -9.16 -4.79 7.26
CA GLN A 88 -8.42 -5.54 8.29
C GLN A 88 -8.84 -5.16 9.70
N TYR A 89 -8.92 -3.88 10.01
CA TYR A 89 -9.17 -3.39 11.38
C TYR A 89 -10.61 -2.94 11.62
N GLY A 90 -11.36 -2.62 10.60
CA GLY A 90 -12.78 -2.27 10.75
C GLY A 90 -13.72 -3.47 10.64
N MET A 91 -13.40 -4.45 9.78
CA MET A 91 -14.28 -5.58 9.50
C MET A 91 -13.80 -6.89 10.11
N SER A 92 -12.49 -7.20 10.04
CA SER A 92 -11.91 -8.47 10.50
C SER A 92 -11.49 -8.43 11.97
N GLN A 93 -10.60 -7.53 12.34
CA GLN A 93 -10.10 -7.34 13.70
C GLN A 93 -10.80 -6.12 14.29
N ARG A 94 -11.65 -6.32 15.27
CA ARG A 94 -12.54 -5.28 15.83
C ARG A 94 -12.33 -5.07 17.32
N GLU A 95 -11.26 -5.64 17.84
CA GLU A 95 -10.82 -5.42 19.23
C GLU A 95 -10.20 -4.02 19.38
N ASP A 96 -10.39 -3.41 20.54
CA ASP A 96 -9.70 -2.17 20.90
C ASP A 96 -8.33 -2.45 21.53
N LEU A 97 -8.28 -3.50 22.35
CA LEU A 97 -7.08 -3.95 23.05
C LEU A 97 -6.90 -5.47 22.88
N MET A 98 -5.65 -5.90 22.69
CA MET A 98 -5.26 -7.30 22.73
C MET A 98 -4.31 -7.52 23.91
N ALA A 99 -4.71 -8.35 24.86
CA ALA A 99 -3.88 -8.78 25.99
C ALA A 99 -3.23 -10.12 25.68
N ILE A 100 -1.91 -10.21 25.80
CA ILE A 100 -1.12 -11.41 25.55
C ILE A 100 -0.61 -11.93 26.88
N TYR A 101 -0.86 -13.20 27.19
CA TYR A 101 -0.39 -13.85 28.40
C TYR A 101 1.06 -14.32 28.26
N THR A 102 1.79 -14.33 29.38
CA THR A 102 3.15 -14.85 29.44
C THR A 102 3.21 -16.34 29.11
N ASP A 103 2.27 -17.10 29.64
CA ASP A 103 2.11 -18.54 29.40
C ASP A 103 0.66 -18.87 29.06
N PRO A 104 0.40 -19.95 28.32
CA PRO A 104 -0.95 -20.42 28.08
C PRO A 104 -1.70 -20.60 29.41
N THR A 105 -2.85 -19.92 29.53
CA THR A 105 -3.63 -19.90 30.77
C THR A 105 -5.05 -20.44 30.52
N SER A 106 -5.74 -20.81 31.60
CA SER A 106 -7.13 -21.30 31.48
C SER A 106 -8.09 -20.20 31.04
N ALA A 107 -9.10 -20.54 30.25
CA ALA A 107 -10.19 -19.63 29.82
C ALA A 107 -10.91 -18.95 31.01
N ARG A 108 -10.77 -19.46 32.24
CA ARG A 108 -11.26 -18.76 33.44
C ARG A 108 -10.66 -17.38 33.61
N SER A 109 -9.46 -17.11 33.06
CA SER A 109 -8.85 -15.78 33.11
C SER A 109 -9.68 -14.71 32.40
N LEU A 110 -10.55 -15.07 31.44
CA LEU A 110 -11.46 -14.14 30.80
C LEU A 110 -12.45 -13.50 31.78
N TYR A 111 -12.85 -14.23 32.84
CA TYR A 111 -13.74 -13.65 33.85
C TYR A 111 -13.11 -12.45 34.55
N SER A 112 -11.81 -12.53 34.84
CA SER A 112 -11.06 -11.42 35.43
C SER A 112 -11.01 -10.20 34.49
N LEU A 113 -10.80 -10.42 33.20
CA LEU A 113 -10.76 -9.34 32.21
C LEU A 113 -12.15 -8.73 31.98
N ARG A 114 -13.19 -9.54 31.97
CA ARG A 114 -14.59 -9.07 31.87
C ARG A 114 -15.08 -8.28 33.09
N SER A 115 -14.43 -8.47 34.24
CA SER A 115 -14.78 -7.73 35.47
C SER A 115 -14.11 -6.36 35.56
N LEU A 116 -13.20 -6.00 34.66
CA LEU A 116 -12.58 -4.68 34.61
C LEU A 116 -13.62 -3.63 34.19
N GLN A 117 -13.56 -2.49 34.85
CA GLN A 117 -14.47 -1.39 34.54
C GLN A 117 -14.16 -0.83 33.13
N GLY A 118 -15.17 -0.76 32.29
CA GLY A 118 -15.02 -0.29 30.91
C GLY A 118 -14.79 -1.39 29.87
N VAL A 119 -14.57 -2.65 30.26
CA VAL A 119 -14.55 -3.78 29.34
C VAL A 119 -16.00 -4.19 29.00
N GLU A 120 -16.38 -4.03 27.74
CA GLU A 120 -17.69 -4.38 27.24
C GLU A 120 -17.78 -5.86 26.82
N HIS A 121 -16.73 -6.33 26.15
CA HIS A 121 -16.67 -7.69 25.65
C HIS A 121 -15.24 -8.23 25.66
N ALA A 122 -15.08 -9.55 25.91
CA ALA A 122 -13.78 -10.20 25.89
C ALA A 122 -13.90 -11.58 25.26
N GLU A 123 -13.04 -11.87 24.28
CA GLU A 123 -12.92 -13.13 23.57
C GLU A 123 -11.50 -13.70 23.76
N GLY A 124 -11.41 -14.99 24.03
CA GLY A 124 -10.13 -15.66 24.18
C GLY A 124 -9.61 -16.24 22.87
N PHE A 125 -8.31 -16.19 22.66
CA PHE A 125 -7.67 -16.87 21.54
C PHE A 125 -6.49 -17.73 21.99
N ARG A 126 -6.19 -18.77 21.21
CA ARG A 126 -5.00 -19.63 21.35
C ARG A 126 -4.19 -19.56 20.09
N THR A 127 -2.98 -19.05 20.17
CA THR A 127 -2.06 -19.00 19.02
C THR A 127 -0.89 -19.93 19.26
N VAL A 128 -0.53 -20.72 18.26
CA VAL A 128 0.64 -21.60 18.29
C VAL A 128 1.50 -21.39 17.07
N ALA A 129 2.82 -21.40 17.29
CA ALA A 129 3.76 -21.44 16.19
C ALA A 129 3.73 -22.85 15.56
N ALA A 130 3.59 -22.92 14.25
CA ALA A 130 3.52 -24.17 13.52
C ALA A 130 4.27 -24.11 12.19
N LYS A 131 4.68 -25.29 11.72
CA LYS A 131 5.13 -25.49 10.35
C LYS A 131 4.06 -26.28 9.62
N LEU A 132 3.47 -25.63 8.64
CA LEU A 132 2.44 -26.20 7.78
C LEU A 132 3.10 -26.86 6.57
N GLN A 133 2.72 -28.10 6.28
CA GLN A 133 3.36 -28.88 5.22
C GLN A 133 2.30 -29.54 4.32
N PHE A 134 2.48 -29.38 3.03
CA PHE A 134 1.70 -30.07 2.02
C PHE A 134 2.61 -30.55 0.89
N ALA A 135 2.60 -31.85 0.63
CA ALA A 135 3.52 -32.49 -0.29
C ALA A 135 4.99 -32.12 0.02
N HIS A 136 5.68 -31.48 -0.93
CA HIS A 136 7.09 -31.05 -0.76
C HIS A 136 7.23 -29.59 -0.30
N ARG A 137 6.11 -28.90 -0.08
CA ARG A 137 6.09 -27.50 0.34
C ARG A 137 5.86 -27.36 1.82
N SER A 138 6.48 -26.36 2.42
CA SER A 138 6.23 -26.04 3.83
C SER A 138 6.35 -24.54 4.08
N TYR A 139 5.58 -24.06 5.02
CA TYR A 139 5.63 -22.69 5.48
C TYR A 139 5.54 -22.62 7.00
N ARG A 140 6.39 -21.79 7.64
CA ARG A 140 6.33 -21.56 9.09
C ARG A 140 5.51 -20.36 9.38
N THR A 141 4.47 -20.52 10.18
CA THR A 141 3.56 -19.44 10.55
C THR A 141 2.88 -19.76 11.88
N ALA A 142 1.86 -18.96 12.22
CA ALA A 142 1.01 -19.22 13.37
C ALA A 142 -0.31 -19.90 12.93
N VAL A 143 -0.83 -20.74 13.81
CA VAL A 143 -2.21 -21.22 13.76
C VAL A 143 -2.96 -20.58 14.91
N HIS A 144 -4.02 -19.85 14.58
CA HIS A 144 -4.87 -19.14 15.52
C HIS A 144 -6.14 -19.96 15.81
N GLY A 145 -6.32 -20.31 17.05
CA GLY A 145 -7.59 -20.82 17.56
C GLY A 145 -8.43 -19.67 18.07
N VAL A 146 -9.54 -19.40 17.42
CA VAL A 146 -10.44 -18.30 17.76
C VAL A 146 -11.85 -18.80 18.07
N GLU A 147 -12.67 -17.95 18.65
CA GLU A 147 -14.09 -18.29 18.93
C GLU A 147 -14.85 -18.45 17.61
N PRO A 148 -15.67 -19.52 17.46
CA PRO A 148 -16.35 -19.81 16.19
C PRO A 148 -17.41 -18.76 15.78
N GLU A 149 -17.99 -18.07 16.74
CA GLU A 149 -18.96 -16.99 16.56
C GLU A 149 -18.44 -15.68 17.17
N GLY A 150 -17.11 -15.50 17.19
CA GLY A 150 -16.49 -14.32 17.74
C GLY A 150 -16.91 -13.03 17.01
N SER A 151 -17.10 -11.99 17.77
CA SER A 151 -17.46 -10.66 17.28
C SER A 151 -16.27 -9.76 17.06
N LEU A 152 -15.16 -10.01 17.79
CA LEU A 152 -13.96 -9.19 17.77
C LEU A 152 -12.97 -9.64 16.70
N MET A 153 -12.84 -10.95 16.46
CA MET A 153 -12.04 -11.47 15.35
C MET A 153 -12.92 -12.27 14.39
N ARG A 154 -13.06 -11.77 13.17
CA ARG A 154 -13.86 -12.38 12.11
C ARG A 154 -12.99 -12.73 10.90
N LEU A 155 -13.16 -13.91 10.37
CA LEU A 155 -12.59 -14.26 9.08
C LEU A 155 -13.56 -13.86 7.98
N LEU A 156 -13.05 -13.30 6.91
CA LEU A 156 -13.83 -12.81 5.78
C LEU A 156 -13.56 -13.68 4.54
N ASP A 157 -14.56 -13.89 3.71
CA ASP A 157 -14.42 -14.49 2.40
C ASP A 157 -13.98 -13.47 1.34
N THR A 158 -13.98 -13.88 0.08
CA THR A 158 -13.62 -13.01 -1.06
C THR A 158 -14.63 -11.88 -1.29
N GLU A 159 -15.85 -12.01 -0.78
CA GLU A 159 -16.91 -11.01 -0.86
C GLU A 159 -17.04 -10.19 0.44
N LEU A 160 -16.05 -10.31 1.34
CA LEU A 160 -15.99 -9.67 2.66
C LEU A 160 -17.15 -10.06 3.58
N GLN A 161 -17.72 -11.25 3.39
CA GLN A 161 -18.72 -11.80 4.31
C GLN A 161 -18.03 -12.63 5.40
N PRO A 162 -18.52 -12.57 6.66
CA PRO A 162 -17.97 -13.36 7.74
C PRO A 162 -18.11 -14.86 7.49
N ILE A 163 -16.99 -15.59 7.60
CA ILE A 163 -16.95 -17.06 7.50
C ILE A 163 -17.09 -17.64 8.91
N ARG A 164 -17.99 -18.63 9.05
CA ARG A 164 -18.02 -19.45 10.26
C ARG A 164 -16.94 -20.51 10.21
N LEU A 165 -16.11 -20.59 11.25
CA LEU A 165 -15.14 -21.64 11.38
C LEU A 165 -15.83 -22.99 11.59
N PRO A 166 -15.48 -24.01 10.82
CA PRO A 166 -16.00 -25.35 11.02
C PRO A 166 -15.45 -25.95 12.35
N PRO A 167 -16.18 -26.90 12.96
CA PRO A 167 -15.76 -27.54 14.22
C PRO A 167 -14.50 -28.38 14.08
N GLU A 168 -14.15 -28.77 12.86
CA GLU A 168 -12.94 -29.50 12.50
C GLU A 168 -12.34 -28.93 11.21
N GLY A 169 -11.02 -29.06 11.06
CA GLY A 169 -10.30 -28.54 9.92
C GLY A 169 -9.67 -27.18 10.19
N VAL A 170 -8.88 -26.73 9.23
CA VAL A 170 -8.18 -25.44 9.25
C VAL A 170 -8.65 -24.59 8.07
N VAL A 171 -8.88 -23.31 8.31
CA VAL A 171 -9.08 -22.30 7.30
C VAL A 171 -7.76 -21.57 7.11
N LEU A 172 -7.25 -21.52 5.89
CA LEU A 172 -5.99 -20.86 5.56
C LEU A 172 -6.26 -19.47 4.97
N THR A 173 -5.31 -18.56 5.14
CA THR A 173 -5.35 -17.33 4.33
C THR A 173 -5.14 -17.68 2.86
N ASP A 174 -5.79 -16.94 1.94
CA ASP A 174 -5.70 -17.17 0.49
C ASP A 174 -4.25 -17.26 0.03
N TYR A 175 -3.42 -16.34 0.48
CA TYR A 175 -2.01 -16.31 0.12
C TYR A 175 -1.23 -17.53 0.64
N LEU A 176 -1.56 -18.04 1.84
CA LEU A 176 -0.93 -19.26 2.37
C LEU A 176 -1.33 -20.50 1.56
N ALA A 177 -2.59 -20.58 1.17
CA ALA A 177 -3.08 -21.65 0.31
C ALA A 177 -2.39 -21.63 -1.05
N GLU A 178 -2.14 -20.45 -1.62
CA GLU A 178 -1.39 -20.26 -2.86
C GLU A 178 0.08 -20.69 -2.70
N ILE A 179 0.78 -20.29 -1.63
CA ILE A 179 2.17 -20.69 -1.37
C ILE A 179 2.30 -22.22 -1.28
N LEU A 180 1.38 -22.86 -0.57
CA LEU A 180 1.39 -24.31 -0.37
C LEU A 180 0.84 -25.08 -1.59
N HIS A 181 0.14 -24.40 -2.52
CA HIS A 181 -0.63 -25.01 -3.60
C HIS A 181 -1.64 -26.04 -3.10
N ILE A 182 -2.35 -25.71 -2.04
CA ILE A 182 -3.33 -26.55 -1.37
C ILE A 182 -4.75 -26.03 -1.64
N GLN A 183 -5.71 -26.95 -1.71
CA GLN A 183 -7.11 -26.60 -1.95
C GLN A 183 -8.00 -27.06 -0.78
N PRO A 184 -9.16 -26.45 -0.61
CA PRO A 184 -10.15 -26.97 0.33
C PRO A 184 -10.47 -28.44 0.05
N GLY A 185 -10.47 -29.26 1.12
CA GLY A 185 -10.60 -30.71 1.06
C GLY A 185 -9.28 -31.49 1.15
N ASP A 186 -8.14 -30.87 0.89
CA ASP A 186 -6.83 -31.51 1.04
C ASP A 186 -6.46 -31.71 2.51
N MET A 187 -5.56 -32.67 2.77
CA MET A 187 -5.04 -32.95 4.11
C MET A 187 -3.73 -32.21 4.35
N LEU A 188 -3.74 -31.22 5.23
CA LEU A 188 -2.58 -30.45 5.64
C LEU A 188 -1.89 -31.10 6.86
N THR A 189 -0.59 -31.21 6.82
CA THR A 189 0.21 -31.61 7.99
C THR A 189 0.61 -30.37 8.77
N ILE A 190 0.24 -30.30 10.04
CA ILE A 190 0.60 -29.25 11.00
C ILE A 190 1.62 -29.83 11.98
N GLU A 191 2.84 -29.35 11.91
CA GLU A 191 3.89 -29.61 12.89
C GLU A 191 3.92 -28.44 13.88
N VAL A 192 3.42 -28.65 15.08
CA VAL A 192 3.43 -27.62 16.13
C VAL A 192 4.85 -27.46 16.65
N LEU A 193 5.31 -26.23 16.82
CA LEU A 193 6.69 -25.93 17.24
C LEU A 193 6.82 -25.67 18.75
N GLU A 194 5.72 -25.77 19.48
CA GLU A 194 5.62 -25.54 20.92
C GLU A 194 5.29 -26.81 21.68
N GLY A 195 5.58 -26.83 22.97
CA GLY A 195 5.24 -27.93 23.88
C GLY A 195 5.75 -29.28 23.39
N ASN A 196 4.87 -30.26 23.30
CA ASN A 196 5.18 -31.64 22.89
C ASN A 196 5.44 -31.79 21.37
N ARG A 197 5.35 -30.70 20.60
CA ARG A 197 5.55 -30.65 19.13
C ARG A 197 4.78 -31.75 18.37
N PRO A 198 3.49 -31.86 18.57
CA PRO A 198 2.71 -32.88 17.86
C PRO A 198 2.70 -32.57 16.36
N MET A 199 2.74 -33.65 15.57
CA MET A 199 2.51 -33.59 14.13
C MET A 199 1.16 -34.22 13.86
N VAL A 200 0.25 -33.43 13.29
CA VAL A 200 -1.14 -33.83 13.05
C VAL A 200 -1.56 -33.52 11.62
N GLN A 201 -2.45 -34.34 11.08
CA GLN A 201 -3.06 -34.11 9.80
C GLN A 201 -4.47 -33.57 9.99
N VAL A 202 -4.77 -32.48 9.32
CA VAL A 202 -6.03 -31.75 9.45
C VAL A 202 -6.55 -31.39 8.06
N PRO A 203 -7.84 -31.60 7.74
CA PRO A 203 -8.40 -31.18 6.47
C PRO A 203 -8.41 -29.64 6.35
N VAL A 204 -8.10 -29.13 5.16
CA VAL A 204 -8.33 -27.72 4.85
C VAL A 204 -9.82 -27.52 4.58
N ALA A 205 -10.48 -26.80 5.44
CA ALA A 205 -11.91 -26.58 5.37
C ALA A 205 -12.31 -25.43 4.42
N GLY A 206 -11.38 -24.51 4.17
CA GLY A 206 -11.62 -23.37 3.31
C GLY A 206 -10.47 -22.38 3.31
N THR A 207 -10.66 -21.29 2.59
CA THR A 207 -9.73 -20.15 2.59
C THR A 207 -10.44 -18.89 3.04
N ALA A 208 -9.68 -17.97 3.64
CA ALA A 208 -10.17 -16.67 4.09
C ALA A 208 -9.31 -15.56 3.47
N ARG A 209 -9.96 -14.47 3.09
CA ARG A 209 -9.28 -13.27 2.62
C ARG A 209 -8.70 -12.52 3.80
N GLN A 210 -7.39 -12.33 3.77
CA GLN A 210 -6.70 -11.52 4.76
C GLN A 210 -5.62 -10.70 4.08
N TYR A 211 -5.61 -9.40 4.34
CA TYR A 211 -4.62 -8.49 3.73
C TYR A 211 -3.32 -8.43 4.52
N LEU A 212 -3.38 -8.66 5.83
CA LEU A 212 -2.22 -8.66 6.71
C LEU A 212 -2.09 -10.00 7.41
N GLY A 213 -0.90 -10.60 7.28
CA GLY A 213 -0.60 -11.89 7.89
C GLY A 213 -0.81 -13.08 6.95
N VAL A 214 -0.08 -14.13 7.23
CA VAL A 214 -0.09 -15.40 6.47
C VAL A 214 -0.29 -16.50 7.49
N ASN A 215 -1.52 -16.85 7.82
CA ASN A 215 -1.87 -17.65 8.99
C ASN A 215 -2.88 -18.75 8.66
N GLY A 216 -2.98 -19.73 9.56
CA GLY A 216 -4.08 -20.70 9.62
C GLY A 216 -5.03 -20.38 10.78
N TYR A 217 -6.29 -20.70 10.63
CA TYR A 217 -7.34 -20.47 11.62
C TYR A 217 -8.13 -21.72 11.89
N MET A 218 -8.42 -21.97 13.15
CA MET A 218 -9.24 -23.08 13.61
C MET A 218 -10.17 -22.59 14.73
N GLN A 219 -11.19 -23.36 15.06
CA GLN A 219 -11.88 -23.14 16.33
C GLN A 219 -10.91 -23.39 17.50
N ARG A 220 -10.91 -22.51 18.49
CA ARG A 220 -10.02 -22.59 19.66
C ARG A 220 -10.10 -23.94 20.36
N GLU A 221 -11.31 -24.47 20.54
CA GLU A 221 -11.50 -25.78 21.12
C GLU A 221 -10.91 -26.92 20.28
N ALA A 222 -11.00 -26.82 18.95
CA ALA A 222 -10.40 -27.81 18.04
C ALA A 222 -8.89 -27.78 18.13
N LEU A 223 -8.27 -26.60 18.17
CA LEU A 223 -6.85 -26.43 18.32
C LEU A 223 -6.37 -27.00 19.68
N ASN A 224 -7.07 -26.66 20.78
CA ASN A 224 -6.74 -27.18 22.11
C ASN A 224 -6.84 -28.72 22.18
N ARG A 225 -7.85 -29.31 21.50
CA ARG A 225 -7.94 -30.80 21.40
C ARG A 225 -6.74 -31.38 20.65
N LEU A 226 -6.30 -30.76 19.55
CA LEU A 226 -5.10 -31.22 18.80
C LEU A 226 -3.83 -31.15 19.65
N LEU A 227 -3.70 -30.11 20.46
CA LEU A 227 -2.56 -29.92 21.36
C LEU A 227 -2.64 -30.83 22.62
N LYS A 228 -3.78 -31.49 22.85
CA LYS A 228 -4.10 -32.22 24.09
C LYS A 228 -4.01 -31.30 25.32
N GLU A 229 -4.35 -30.05 25.14
CA GLU A 229 -4.48 -29.05 26.19
C GLU A 229 -5.94 -29.00 26.66
N GLY A 230 -6.14 -28.49 27.86
CA GLY A 230 -7.49 -28.11 28.32
C GLY A 230 -7.97 -26.87 27.59
N ASP A 231 -8.89 -26.15 28.22
CA ASP A 231 -9.41 -24.87 27.69
C ASP A 231 -8.34 -23.76 27.90
N ALA A 232 -7.31 -23.76 27.07
CA ALA A 232 -6.16 -22.88 27.17
C ALA A 232 -6.26 -21.68 26.24
N LEU A 233 -5.73 -20.53 26.70
CA LEU A 233 -5.65 -19.26 25.97
C LEU A 233 -4.20 -18.74 25.98
N THR A 234 -3.76 -18.14 24.89
CA THR A 234 -2.52 -17.34 24.84
C THR A 234 -2.80 -15.85 24.96
N GLY A 235 -4.05 -15.43 24.84
CA GLY A 235 -4.42 -14.03 24.96
C GLY A 235 -5.93 -13.83 24.91
N ALA A 236 -6.31 -12.57 25.03
CA ALA A 236 -7.70 -12.13 24.94
C ALA A 236 -7.80 -10.87 24.08
N LEU A 237 -8.84 -10.80 23.29
CA LEU A 237 -9.28 -9.63 22.55
C LEU A 237 -10.33 -8.92 23.38
N LEU A 238 -10.26 -7.62 23.51
CA LEU A 238 -11.13 -6.82 24.34
C LEU A 238 -11.78 -5.69 23.53
N SER A 239 -13.09 -5.55 23.68
CA SER A 239 -13.79 -4.31 23.35
C SER A 239 -13.94 -3.48 24.62
N VAL A 240 -13.58 -2.21 24.54
CA VAL A 240 -13.47 -1.33 25.70
C VAL A 240 -14.12 0.01 25.39
N ASP A 241 -14.90 0.53 26.36
CA ASP A 241 -15.43 1.89 26.28
C ASP A 241 -14.27 2.89 26.10
N ALA A 242 -14.40 3.76 25.09
CA ALA A 242 -13.39 4.76 24.76
C ALA A 242 -13.00 5.67 25.93
N HIS A 243 -13.92 5.90 26.89
CA HIS A 243 -13.62 6.72 28.07
C HIS A 243 -12.74 6.00 29.09
N HIS A 244 -12.77 4.68 29.13
CA HIS A 244 -12.02 3.84 30.08
C HIS A 244 -10.79 3.18 29.45
N GLN A 245 -10.56 3.33 28.14
CA GLN A 245 -9.50 2.61 27.42
C GLN A 245 -8.12 2.77 28.04
N ARG A 246 -7.75 3.99 28.48
CA ARG A 246 -6.46 4.25 29.13
C ARG A 246 -6.33 3.59 30.51
N GLU A 247 -7.42 3.57 31.27
CA GLU A 247 -7.46 2.93 32.59
C GLU A 247 -7.32 1.42 32.46
N VAL A 248 -8.12 0.82 31.58
CA VAL A 248 -8.04 -0.62 31.28
C VAL A 248 -6.66 -1.00 30.75
N TYR A 249 -6.07 -0.22 29.85
CA TYR A 249 -4.72 -0.45 29.34
C TYR A 249 -3.67 -0.44 30.46
N ALA A 250 -3.73 0.52 31.37
CA ALA A 250 -2.81 0.60 32.50
C ALA A 250 -3.00 -0.59 33.47
N GLU A 251 -4.25 -0.94 33.80
CA GLU A 251 -4.57 -2.06 34.68
C GLU A 251 -4.11 -3.39 34.09
N LEU A 252 -4.30 -3.60 32.79
CA LEU A 252 -3.78 -4.78 32.10
C LEU A 252 -2.26 -4.90 32.16
N LYS A 253 -1.54 -3.79 32.02
CA LYS A 253 -0.06 -3.78 32.10
C LYS A 253 0.46 -4.09 33.50
N ASP A 254 -0.31 -3.77 34.53
CA ASP A 254 0.06 -4.06 35.92
C ASP A 254 -0.26 -5.51 36.34
N MET A 255 -0.96 -6.28 35.48
CA MET A 255 -1.27 -7.69 35.74
C MET A 255 -0.04 -8.58 35.50
N PRO A 256 0.48 -9.33 36.49
CA PRO A 256 1.73 -10.11 36.37
C PRO A 256 1.71 -11.22 35.30
N ARG A 257 0.51 -11.65 34.90
CA ARG A 257 0.33 -12.71 33.89
C ARG A 257 0.26 -12.19 32.46
N ILE A 258 0.19 -10.87 32.26
CA ILE A 258 0.14 -10.24 30.95
C ILE A 258 1.55 -9.87 30.52
N ALA A 259 2.02 -10.50 29.44
CA ALA A 259 3.32 -10.21 28.84
C ALA A 259 3.32 -8.91 28.04
N GLY A 260 2.16 -8.53 27.47
CA GLY A 260 2.02 -7.34 26.68
C GLY A 260 0.57 -7.01 26.34
N VAL A 261 0.33 -5.73 26.11
CA VAL A 261 -0.96 -5.21 25.64
C VAL A 261 -0.71 -4.46 24.34
N VAL A 262 -1.45 -4.82 23.31
CA VAL A 262 -1.44 -4.15 22.02
C VAL A 262 -2.72 -3.33 21.90
N GLU A 263 -2.59 -2.06 21.62
CA GLU A 263 -3.69 -1.17 21.32
C GLU A 263 -3.86 -1.09 19.80
N GLN A 264 -5.06 -1.37 19.30
CA GLN A 264 -5.35 -1.41 17.87
C GLN A 264 -5.05 -0.05 17.19
N ALA A 265 -5.45 1.05 17.80
CA ALA A 265 -5.20 2.39 17.27
C ALA A 265 -3.70 2.66 17.10
N SER A 266 -2.88 2.25 18.08
CA SER A 266 -1.42 2.37 18.01
C SER A 266 -0.82 1.47 16.92
N ALA A 267 -1.36 0.27 16.70
CA ALA A 267 -0.93 -0.62 15.63
C ALA A 267 -1.26 -0.06 14.24
N ILE A 268 -2.44 0.52 14.07
CA ILE A 268 -2.86 1.21 12.84
C ILE A 268 -1.96 2.42 12.59
N GLN A 269 -1.69 3.23 13.61
CA GLN A 269 -0.82 4.40 13.47
C GLN A 269 0.60 4.00 13.06
N ALA A 270 1.19 2.99 13.71
CA ALA A 270 2.51 2.48 13.36
C ALA A 270 2.57 1.94 11.92
N PHE A 271 1.48 1.34 11.45
CA PHE A 271 1.35 0.88 10.08
C PHE A 271 1.36 2.06 9.08
N TYR A 272 0.57 3.10 9.36
CA TYR A 272 0.57 4.32 8.53
C TYR A 272 1.93 5.02 8.56
N ASP A 273 2.58 5.13 9.71
CA ASP A 273 3.89 5.77 9.83
C ASP A 273 4.97 5.03 9.02
N THR A 274 4.95 3.70 9.05
CA THR A 274 5.87 2.86 8.25
C THR A 274 5.64 3.06 6.74
N LEU A 275 4.39 3.20 6.31
CA LEU A 275 4.04 3.41 4.92
C LEU A 275 4.25 4.86 4.47
N ALA A 276 4.09 5.83 5.40
CA ALA A 276 4.26 7.25 5.09
C ALA A 276 5.66 7.57 4.54
N GLU A 277 6.71 6.94 5.05
CA GLU A 277 8.07 7.09 4.52
C GLU A 277 8.17 6.63 3.07
N THR A 278 7.54 5.50 2.75
CA THR A 278 7.51 4.96 1.38
C THR A 278 6.71 5.87 0.44
N ILE A 279 5.54 6.35 0.91
CA ILE A 279 4.70 7.27 0.13
C ILE A 279 5.41 8.60 -0.11
N LEU A 280 6.09 9.17 0.90
CA LEU A 280 6.88 10.40 0.77
C LEU A 280 8.03 10.23 -0.21
N PHE A 281 8.71 9.09 -0.19
CA PHE A 281 9.77 8.79 -1.16
C PHE A 281 9.23 8.76 -2.60
N PHE A 282 8.13 8.09 -2.85
CA PHE A 282 7.48 8.07 -4.17
C PHE A 282 6.94 9.45 -4.57
N ALA A 283 6.35 10.21 -3.65
CA ALA A 283 5.88 11.57 -3.89
C ALA A 283 7.05 12.51 -4.23
N PHE A 284 8.18 12.38 -3.56
CA PHE A 284 9.39 13.15 -3.85
C PHE A 284 9.94 12.84 -5.25
N ILE A 285 10.06 11.57 -5.62
CA ILE A 285 10.47 11.16 -6.97
C ILE A 285 9.47 11.68 -8.01
N SER A 286 8.17 11.57 -7.75
CA SER A 286 7.11 12.07 -8.64
C SER A 286 7.21 13.57 -8.85
N THR A 287 7.52 14.33 -7.81
CA THR A 287 7.72 15.79 -7.89
C THR A 287 8.97 16.14 -8.69
N LEU A 288 10.07 15.41 -8.50
CA LEU A 288 11.31 15.61 -9.28
C LEU A 288 11.13 15.28 -10.77
N LEU A 289 10.39 14.22 -11.08
CA LEU A 289 10.12 13.78 -12.45
C LEU A 289 8.96 14.55 -13.12
N GLY A 290 8.04 15.11 -12.32
CA GLY A 290 6.79 15.71 -12.77
C GLY A 290 6.88 17.15 -13.25
N ALA A 291 7.99 17.86 -13.06
CA ALA A 291 8.18 19.22 -13.55
C ALA A 291 8.56 19.23 -15.04
N THR A 292 7.67 18.77 -15.91
CA THR A 292 7.83 18.82 -17.37
C THR A 292 6.97 19.93 -17.93
N ILE A 293 7.58 21.01 -18.41
CA ILE A 293 6.87 22.12 -19.07
C ILE A 293 6.93 21.92 -20.57
N VAL A 294 5.74 21.80 -21.19
CA VAL A 294 5.58 21.69 -22.65
C VAL A 294 5.12 23.04 -23.21
N ALA A 295 6.04 23.84 -23.64
CA ALA A 295 5.78 25.16 -24.22
C ALA A 295 6.78 25.47 -25.32
N ALA A 296 6.47 26.52 -26.13
CA ALA A 296 7.32 26.95 -27.23
C ALA A 296 8.75 27.31 -26.79
N ARG A 297 8.95 27.75 -25.55
CA ARG A 297 10.25 28.05 -24.90
C ARG A 297 10.34 27.47 -23.50
N ALA A 298 10.07 26.18 -23.40
CA ALA A 298 10.06 25.46 -22.13
C ALA A 298 11.35 25.61 -21.32
N GLY A 299 12.50 25.76 -21.97
CA GLY A 299 13.79 25.98 -21.32
C GLY A 299 13.88 27.29 -20.53
N GLU A 300 13.19 28.35 -20.97
CA GLU A 300 13.12 29.62 -20.23
C GLU A 300 12.17 29.53 -19.04
N MET A 301 11.07 28.83 -19.21
CA MET A 301 10.04 28.67 -18.18
C MET A 301 10.47 27.73 -17.05
N ILE A 302 11.19 26.64 -17.36
CA ILE A 302 11.62 25.64 -16.36
C ILE A 302 12.72 26.17 -15.43
N HIS A 303 13.44 27.21 -15.85
CA HIS A 303 14.54 27.77 -15.05
C HIS A 303 14.07 28.28 -13.68
N GLU A 304 12.93 28.90 -13.60
CA GLU A 304 12.33 29.39 -12.34
C GLU A 304 11.97 28.26 -11.40
N TRP A 305 11.41 27.19 -11.96
CA TRP A 305 11.08 25.98 -11.17
C TRP A 305 12.34 25.26 -10.65
N ILE A 306 13.41 25.24 -11.44
CA ILE A 306 14.70 24.69 -11.00
C ILE A 306 15.27 25.53 -9.84
N VAL A 307 15.22 26.86 -9.93
CA VAL A 307 15.70 27.74 -8.87
C VAL A 307 14.81 27.61 -7.62
N ALA A 308 13.51 27.50 -7.78
CA ALA A 308 12.60 27.30 -6.66
C ALA A 308 12.87 25.99 -5.92
N LEU A 309 13.10 24.90 -6.63
CA LEU A 309 13.48 23.60 -6.07
C LEU A 309 14.83 23.64 -5.35
N ASP A 310 15.85 24.25 -5.97
CA ASP A 310 17.21 24.38 -5.40
C ASP A 310 17.20 25.20 -4.10
N ARG A 311 16.31 26.19 -4.01
CA ARG A 311 16.17 27.09 -2.85
C ARG A 311 15.09 26.68 -1.88
N GLY A 312 14.35 25.62 -2.12
CA GLY A 312 13.21 25.18 -1.28
C GLY A 312 12.07 26.20 -1.20
N ILE A 313 11.85 26.99 -2.24
CA ILE A 313 10.81 28.02 -2.32
C ILE A 313 9.45 27.34 -2.53
N LYS A 314 8.45 27.72 -1.74
CA LYS A 314 7.09 27.20 -1.92
C LYS A 314 6.45 27.74 -3.19
N VAL A 315 5.60 26.93 -3.83
CA VAL A 315 4.90 27.30 -5.08
C VAL A 315 4.10 28.60 -4.95
N GLY A 316 3.47 28.83 -3.78
CA GLY A 316 2.75 30.09 -3.50
C GLY A 316 3.66 31.33 -3.47
N ASP A 317 4.89 31.19 -3.02
CA ASP A 317 5.86 32.29 -2.98
C ASP A 317 6.43 32.55 -4.39
N LEU A 318 6.57 31.50 -5.20
CA LEU A 318 6.99 31.62 -6.60
C LEU A 318 5.97 32.40 -7.45
N SER A 319 4.66 32.20 -7.21
CA SER A 319 3.61 32.90 -7.92
C SER A 319 3.56 34.41 -7.63
N ASN A 320 4.09 34.83 -6.47
CA ASN A 320 4.17 36.25 -6.08
C ASN A 320 5.50 36.90 -6.47
N ALA A 321 6.42 36.16 -7.06
CA ALA A 321 7.71 36.70 -7.50
C ALA A 321 7.52 37.65 -8.69
N LEU A 322 8.31 38.75 -8.71
CA LEU A 322 8.34 39.69 -9.84
C LEU A 322 9.04 39.04 -11.06
N HIS A 323 8.32 38.90 -12.17
CA HIS A 323 8.83 38.37 -13.42
C HIS A 323 9.16 39.51 -14.40
N VAL A 324 10.25 39.33 -15.14
CA VAL A 324 10.65 40.32 -16.16
C VAL A 324 9.72 40.22 -17.35
N TYR A 325 9.05 41.30 -17.65
CA TYR A 325 8.18 41.41 -18.85
C TYR A 325 8.97 41.91 -20.06
N PRO A 326 8.80 41.37 -21.27
CA PRO A 326 7.93 40.26 -21.67
C PRO A 326 8.66 38.92 -21.74
N THR A 327 8.53 38.08 -20.74
CA THR A 327 9.06 36.73 -20.76
C THR A 327 7.94 35.69 -20.70
N TYR A 328 8.24 34.47 -21.11
CA TYR A 328 7.29 33.36 -21.08
C TYR A 328 7.05 32.81 -19.66
N SER A 329 7.84 33.23 -18.67
CA SER A 329 7.68 32.87 -17.26
C SER A 329 6.36 33.39 -16.66
N ILE A 330 5.80 34.48 -17.20
CA ILE A 330 4.50 34.98 -16.76
C ILE A 330 3.36 33.97 -16.95
N ALA A 331 3.48 33.07 -17.92
CA ALA A 331 2.50 32.01 -18.14
C ALA A 331 2.41 30.99 -16.99
N GLY A 332 3.43 30.93 -16.11
CA GLY A 332 3.44 30.09 -14.92
C GLY A 332 2.68 30.69 -13.73
N MET A 333 2.18 31.93 -13.83
CA MET A 333 1.44 32.63 -12.77
C MET A 333 -0.08 32.43 -12.83
N GLN A 334 -0.60 31.84 -13.87
CA GLN A 334 -2.02 31.51 -14.07
C GLN A 334 -2.20 29.99 -13.80
#